data_5854bef5b9880cc5034d2414a069ccd3
#
_entry.id   5854bef5b9880cc5034d2414a069ccd3
#
_cell.length_a   1.000
_cell.length_b   1.000
_cell.length_c   1.000
_cell.angle_alpha   90.00
_cell.angle_beta   90.00
_cell.angle_gamma   90.00
#
_symmetry.space_group_name_H-M   'P 1'
#
loop_
_entity.id
_entity.type
_entity.pdbx_description
1 polymer ?
#
loop_
_entity_poly.entity_id
_entity_poly.type
_entity_poly.pdbx_seq_one_letter_code
_entity_poly.pdbx_strand_id
1 'polypeptide(L)'
;MTNTLDERQATSLDELGPVDYIVVEFPPGASNFTGEMASELVALVDSGTIRVIDVLILTKDEDGTVEPMELSDVGELGELRAIEAQLAELLAHEDVDHLAAAMEPGSTAGVLIWENLWAAPFASAARRSGGQLIANGRIPIQAIIASIEADEAVAAAT
;
A
#
# COMPACT_ATOMS: atom_id res chain seq x y z
N MET A 1 32.44 12.31 9.74
CA MET A 1 31.08 12.07 10.23
C MET A 1 30.55 10.84 9.58
N THR A 2 30.42 9.81 10.35
CA THR A 2 29.82 8.58 9.93
C THR A 2 28.39 8.82 9.50
N ASN A 3 28.05 8.21 8.40
CA ASN A 3 26.79 8.33 7.74
C ASN A 3 25.68 7.78 8.64
N THR A 4 25.06 8.64 9.43
CA THR A 4 23.97 8.29 10.34
C THR A 4 22.76 7.67 9.62
N LEU A 5 22.71 7.82 8.29
CA LEU A 5 21.68 7.20 7.44
C LEU A 5 21.96 5.72 7.22
N ASP A 6 23.22 5.32 7.04
CA ASP A 6 23.60 3.92 6.85
C ASP A 6 23.43 3.11 8.15
N GLU A 7 23.78 3.68 9.29
CA GLU A 7 23.58 3.04 10.58
C GLU A 7 22.09 2.89 10.91
N ARG A 8 21.25 3.89 10.56
CA ARG A 8 19.81 3.79 10.69
C ARG A 8 19.18 2.79 9.74
N GLN A 9 19.74 2.63 8.54
CA GLN A 9 19.25 1.64 7.59
C GLN A 9 19.63 0.21 8.00
N ALA A 10 20.84 0.02 8.54
CA ALA A 10 21.28 -1.29 9.00
C ALA A 10 20.50 -1.78 10.24
N THR A 11 20.18 -0.88 11.18
CA THR A 11 19.32 -1.20 12.32
C THR A 11 17.83 -1.27 11.94
N SER A 12 17.42 -0.58 10.87
CA SER A 12 16.02 -0.52 10.48
C SER A 12 15.48 -1.80 9.83
N LEU A 13 16.35 -2.65 9.26
CA LEU A 13 15.91 -3.93 8.70
C LEU A 13 15.39 -4.90 9.76
N ASP A 14 16.03 -4.91 10.95
CA ASP A 14 15.56 -5.70 12.07
C ASP A 14 14.35 -5.09 12.77
N GLU A 15 14.14 -3.79 12.58
CA GLU A 15 13.06 -3.03 13.20
C GLU A 15 11.92 -2.71 12.22
N LEU A 16 11.99 -3.22 11.00
CA LEU A 16 10.97 -2.98 9.99
C LEU A 16 9.63 -3.57 10.43
N GLY A 17 8.60 -2.75 10.37
CA GLY A 17 7.23 -3.18 10.59
C GLY A 17 6.68 -3.95 9.39
N PRO A 18 5.48 -4.50 9.50
CA PRO A 18 4.83 -5.16 8.38
C PRO A 18 4.67 -4.22 7.18
N VAL A 19 4.96 -4.73 6.00
CA VAL A 19 4.82 -4.00 4.75
C VAL A 19 3.61 -4.56 3.99
N ASP A 20 2.72 -3.68 3.60
CA ASP A 20 1.53 -4.01 2.83
C ASP A 20 1.55 -3.31 1.48
N TYR A 21 0.76 -3.82 0.57
CA TYR A 21 0.47 -3.13 -0.68
C TYR A 21 -1.03 -3.20 -1.00
N ILE A 22 -1.51 -2.18 -1.70
CA ILE A 22 -2.85 -2.20 -2.30
C ILE A 22 -2.76 -1.73 -3.74
N VAL A 23 -3.69 -2.22 -4.54
CA VAL A 23 -3.90 -1.75 -5.90
C VAL A 23 -5.35 -1.30 -6.00
N VAL A 24 -5.57 -0.05 -6.37
CA VAL A 24 -6.90 0.53 -6.53
C VAL A 24 -7.07 0.89 -7.99
N GLU A 25 -8.06 0.29 -8.63
CA GLU A 25 -8.41 0.58 -10.01
C GLU A 25 -9.61 1.54 -10.07
N PHE A 26 -9.47 2.57 -10.88
CA PHE A 26 -10.55 3.49 -11.21
C PHE A 26 -11.05 3.16 -12.61
N PRO A 27 -12.29 2.64 -12.74
CA PRO A 27 -12.85 2.31 -14.05
C PRO A 27 -12.91 3.51 -14.99
N PRO A 28 -13.03 3.28 -16.29
CA PRO A 28 -13.17 4.38 -17.25
C PRO A 28 -14.34 5.30 -16.88
N GLY A 29 -14.10 6.60 -16.88
CA GLY A 29 -15.09 7.61 -16.53
C GLY A 29 -15.30 7.83 -15.03
N ALA A 30 -14.66 7.04 -14.15
CA ALA A 30 -14.67 7.30 -12.72
C ALA A 30 -13.80 8.51 -12.39
N SER A 31 -14.24 9.30 -11.42
CA SER A 31 -13.41 10.38 -10.89
C SER A 31 -12.28 9.80 -10.07
N ASN A 32 -11.07 10.05 -10.49
CA ASN A 32 -9.86 9.50 -9.90
C ASN A 32 -9.03 10.62 -9.27
N PHE A 33 -8.26 10.27 -8.28
CA PHE A 33 -7.27 11.13 -7.64
C PHE A 33 -7.83 12.45 -7.14
N THR A 34 -8.92 12.35 -6.37
CA THR A 34 -9.43 13.52 -5.65
C THR A 34 -8.42 13.94 -4.58
N GLY A 35 -8.33 15.20 -4.26
CA GLY A 35 -7.47 15.71 -3.21
C GLY A 35 -7.70 15.03 -1.85
N GLU A 36 -8.87 14.46 -1.64
CA GLU A 36 -9.22 13.72 -0.42
C GLU A 36 -8.31 12.50 -0.19
N MET A 37 -8.05 11.69 -1.23
CA MET A 37 -7.15 10.54 -1.09
C MET A 37 -5.72 10.97 -0.71
N ALA A 38 -5.22 12.01 -1.36
CA ALA A 38 -3.90 12.56 -1.07
C ALA A 38 -3.81 13.09 0.35
N SER A 39 -4.81 13.84 0.80
CA SER A 39 -4.87 14.40 2.15
C SER A 39 -4.91 13.31 3.22
N GLU A 40 -5.67 12.25 3.02
CA GLU A 40 -5.74 11.11 3.95
C GLU A 40 -4.40 10.37 4.03
N LEU A 41 -3.72 10.18 2.88
CA LEU A 41 -2.41 9.55 2.86
C LEU A 41 -1.36 10.40 3.60
N VAL A 42 -1.34 11.70 3.36
CA VAL A 42 -0.44 12.63 4.05
C VAL A 42 -0.69 12.61 5.56
N ALA A 43 -1.95 12.60 5.98
CA ALA A 43 -2.30 12.53 7.40
C ALA A 43 -1.76 11.25 8.06
N LEU A 44 -1.82 10.11 7.38
CA LEU A 44 -1.25 8.85 7.88
C LEU A 44 0.27 8.92 8.03
N VAL A 45 0.94 9.57 7.09
CA VAL A 45 2.40 9.75 7.12
C VAL A 45 2.79 10.74 8.23
N ASP A 46 2.12 11.88 8.31
CA ASP A 46 2.42 12.92 9.28
C ASP A 46 2.19 12.47 10.73
N SER A 47 1.19 11.62 10.94
CA SER A 47 0.91 11.06 12.27
C SER A 47 1.89 9.95 12.68
N GLY A 48 2.80 9.53 11.79
CA GLY A 48 3.72 8.43 12.06
C GLY A 48 3.06 7.05 12.06
N THR A 49 1.86 6.93 11.51
CA THR A 49 1.13 5.67 11.44
C THR A 49 1.71 4.75 10.39
N ILE A 50 2.07 5.29 9.23
CA ILE A 50 2.68 4.54 8.13
C ILE A 50 3.88 5.29 7.57
N ARG A 51 4.72 4.55 6.84
CA ARG A 51 5.77 5.10 5.98
C ARG A 51 5.52 4.62 4.56
N VAL A 52 5.34 5.53 3.63
CA VAL A 52 5.19 5.19 2.22
C VAL A 52 6.54 4.74 1.66
N ILE A 53 6.54 3.56 1.05
CA ILE A 53 7.74 2.98 0.44
C ILE A 53 7.74 3.24 -1.05
N ASP A 54 6.59 3.03 -1.72
CA ASP A 54 6.48 3.27 -3.15
C ASP A 54 5.05 3.61 -3.54
N VAL A 55 4.92 4.45 -4.58
CA VAL A 55 3.65 4.77 -5.23
C VAL A 55 3.85 4.69 -6.73
N LEU A 56 2.96 3.97 -7.40
CA LEU A 56 2.97 3.86 -8.85
C LEU A 56 1.56 4.12 -9.37
N ILE A 57 1.45 4.93 -10.42
CA ILE A 57 0.20 5.16 -11.12
C ILE A 57 0.34 4.64 -12.54
N LEU A 58 -0.60 3.81 -12.97
CA LEU A 58 -0.64 3.23 -14.30
C LEU A 58 -1.91 3.65 -15.01
N THR A 59 -1.79 4.01 -16.28
CA THR A 59 -2.94 4.22 -17.17
C THR A 59 -2.93 3.16 -18.25
N LYS A 60 -4.10 2.62 -18.55
CA LYS A 60 -4.27 1.65 -19.65
C LYS A 60 -5.18 2.25 -20.70
N ASP A 61 -4.65 2.42 -21.89
CA ASP A 61 -5.42 2.93 -23.03
C ASP A 61 -6.43 1.89 -23.53
N GLU A 62 -7.38 2.33 -24.36
CA GLU A 62 -8.38 1.44 -24.93
C GLU A 62 -7.78 0.37 -25.85
N ASP A 63 -6.62 0.65 -26.43
CA ASP A 63 -5.88 -0.31 -27.26
C ASP A 63 -5.07 -1.35 -26.44
N GLY A 64 -5.07 -1.23 -25.12
CA GLY A 64 -4.35 -2.11 -24.21
C GLY A 64 -2.93 -1.66 -23.86
N THR A 65 -2.47 -0.54 -24.38
CA THR A 65 -1.16 0.03 -24.03
C THR A 65 -1.19 0.56 -22.60
N VAL A 66 -0.21 0.16 -21.78
CA VAL A 66 -0.10 0.61 -20.40
C VAL A 66 1.12 1.51 -20.27
N GLU A 67 0.89 2.67 -19.67
CA GLU A 67 1.93 3.64 -19.40
C GLU A 67 1.95 4.01 -17.92
N PRO A 68 3.14 4.06 -17.30
CA PRO A 68 3.26 4.66 -15.99
C PRO A 68 3.03 6.17 -16.09
N MET A 69 2.26 6.69 -15.16
CA MET A 69 2.03 8.12 -15.02
C MET A 69 2.89 8.63 -13.86
N GLU A 70 3.65 9.67 -14.10
CA GLU A 70 4.37 10.31 -13.01
C GLU A 70 3.39 11.11 -12.13
N LEU A 71 3.64 11.13 -10.82
CA LEU A 71 2.81 11.88 -9.88
C LEU A 71 2.74 13.36 -10.23
N SER A 72 3.78 13.90 -10.86
CA SER A 72 3.83 15.29 -11.32
C SER A 72 2.80 15.62 -12.40
N ASP A 73 2.36 14.62 -13.18
CA ASP A 73 1.39 14.80 -14.26
C ASP A 73 -0.06 14.77 -13.73
N VAL A 74 -0.25 14.37 -12.48
CA VAL A 74 -1.55 14.33 -11.83
C VAL A 74 -1.70 15.61 -11.00
N GLY A 75 -2.38 16.61 -11.56
CA GLY A 75 -2.38 17.99 -11.06
C GLY A 75 -2.90 18.21 -9.64
N GLU A 76 -3.66 17.27 -9.07
CA GLU A 76 -4.24 17.40 -7.73
C GLU A 76 -3.42 16.67 -6.64
N LEU A 77 -2.32 16.01 -7.00
CA LEU A 77 -1.48 15.25 -6.08
C LEU A 77 -0.23 15.99 -5.61
N GLY A 78 -0.26 17.33 -5.57
CA GLY A 78 0.89 18.14 -5.15
C GLY A 78 1.45 17.79 -3.79
N GLU A 79 0.61 17.34 -2.86
CA GLU A 79 1.03 16.88 -1.54
C GLU A 79 1.79 15.55 -1.60
N LEU A 80 1.47 14.66 -2.54
CA LEU A 80 2.19 13.41 -2.74
C LEU A 80 3.59 13.59 -3.33
N ARG A 81 3.87 14.71 -3.97
CA ARG A 81 5.22 15.03 -4.47
C ARG A 81 6.25 15.09 -3.36
N ALA A 82 5.86 15.55 -2.16
CA ALA A 82 6.76 15.58 -1.01
C ALA A 82 7.10 14.16 -0.54
N ILE A 83 6.20 13.22 -0.75
CA ILE A 83 6.40 11.80 -0.42
C ILE A 83 7.27 11.13 -1.50
N GLU A 84 7.03 11.43 -2.77
CA GLU A 84 7.76 10.87 -3.92
C GLU A 84 9.29 11.04 -3.80
N ALA A 85 9.73 12.18 -3.26
CA ALA A 85 11.16 12.44 -3.08
C ALA A 85 11.85 11.49 -2.09
N GLN A 86 11.09 10.71 -1.31
CA GLN A 86 11.59 9.77 -0.33
C GLN A 86 11.41 8.29 -0.74
N LEU A 87 10.81 8.06 -1.91
CA LEU A 87 10.47 6.71 -2.35
C LEU A 87 11.68 5.96 -2.91
N ALA A 88 11.75 4.68 -2.56
CA ALA A 88 12.66 3.72 -3.21
C ALA A 88 11.88 2.91 -4.23
N GLU A 89 12.40 2.77 -5.43
CA GLU A 89 11.79 1.94 -6.46
C GLU A 89 11.86 0.46 -6.07
N LEU A 90 10.76 -0.08 -5.60
CA LEU A 90 10.65 -1.48 -5.19
C LEU A 90 9.94 -2.36 -6.21
N LEU A 91 9.11 -1.77 -7.06
CA LEU A 91 8.34 -2.52 -8.04
C LEU A 91 9.20 -2.83 -9.27
N ALA A 92 9.40 -4.12 -9.52
CA ALA A 92 10.03 -4.58 -10.74
C ALA A 92 9.09 -4.44 -11.95
N HIS A 93 9.65 -4.31 -13.15
CA HIS A 93 8.88 -4.22 -14.40
C HIS A 93 7.91 -5.39 -14.59
N GLU A 94 8.28 -6.58 -14.15
CA GLU A 94 7.43 -7.78 -14.24
C GLU A 94 6.16 -7.65 -13.41
N ASP A 95 6.26 -7.04 -12.22
CA ASP A 95 5.09 -6.79 -11.36
C ASP A 95 4.14 -5.79 -12.01
N VAL A 96 4.69 -4.78 -12.67
CA VAL A 96 3.91 -3.79 -13.42
C VAL A 96 3.16 -4.47 -14.57
N ASP A 97 3.80 -5.37 -15.31
CA ASP A 97 3.18 -6.09 -16.41
C ASP A 97 2.02 -6.98 -15.93
N HIS A 98 2.17 -7.64 -14.79
CA HIS A 98 1.10 -8.45 -14.19
C HIS A 98 -0.10 -7.60 -13.77
N LEU A 99 0.16 -6.47 -13.13
CA LEU A 99 -0.89 -5.51 -12.74
C LEU A 99 -1.59 -4.93 -13.96
N ALA A 100 -0.81 -4.59 -14.98
CA ALA A 100 -1.32 -4.06 -16.23
C ALA A 100 -2.26 -5.02 -16.94
N ALA A 101 -1.94 -6.33 -16.93
CA ALA A 101 -2.78 -7.35 -17.53
C ALA A 101 -4.14 -7.48 -16.83
N ALA A 102 -4.21 -7.20 -15.53
CA ALA A 102 -5.44 -7.26 -14.74
C ALA A 102 -6.34 -6.04 -14.90
N MET A 103 -5.81 -4.93 -15.43
CA MET A 103 -6.56 -3.69 -15.58
C MET A 103 -7.53 -3.75 -16.76
N GLU A 104 -8.67 -3.07 -16.61
CA GLU A 104 -9.59 -2.84 -17.73
C GLU A 104 -9.03 -1.80 -18.71
N PRO A 105 -9.24 -1.95 -20.03
CA PRO A 105 -8.89 -0.91 -20.99
C PRO A 105 -9.58 0.43 -20.64
N GLY A 106 -8.81 1.52 -20.72
CA GLY A 106 -9.29 2.85 -20.38
C GLY A 106 -9.30 3.17 -18.90
N SER A 107 -8.82 2.28 -18.05
CA SER A 107 -8.77 2.48 -16.60
C SER A 107 -7.44 3.12 -16.14
N THR A 108 -7.46 3.59 -14.90
CA THR A 108 -6.27 4.06 -14.19
C THR A 108 -6.16 3.29 -12.89
N ALA A 109 -4.97 2.85 -12.54
CA ALA A 109 -4.72 2.15 -11.27
C ALA A 109 -3.62 2.84 -10.47
N GLY A 110 -3.81 2.91 -9.18
CA GLY A 110 -2.78 3.32 -8.22
C GLY A 110 -2.29 2.14 -7.41
N VAL A 111 -0.99 2.00 -7.29
CA VAL A 111 -0.34 1.01 -6.43
C VAL A 111 0.36 1.75 -5.30
N LEU A 112 0.08 1.35 -4.08
CA LEU A 112 0.70 1.92 -2.89
C LEU A 112 1.34 0.80 -2.08
N ILE A 113 2.61 0.97 -1.73
CA ILE A 113 3.35 0.09 -0.83
C ILE A 113 3.75 0.90 0.39
N TRP A 114 3.47 0.38 1.58
CA TRP A 114 3.79 1.09 2.82
C TRP A 114 4.20 0.15 3.94
N GLU A 115 4.97 0.70 4.86
CA GLU A 115 5.31 0.05 6.12
C GLU A 115 4.36 0.53 7.21
N ASN A 116 3.86 -0.39 8.02
CA ASN A 116 3.01 -0.10 9.18
C ASN A 116 3.88 0.24 10.39
N LEU A 117 4.19 1.53 10.56
CA LEU A 117 5.04 1.99 11.67
C LEU A 117 4.40 1.72 13.03
N TRP A 118 3.07 1.79 13.10
CA TRP A 118 2.34 1.51 14.33
C TRP A 118 2.55 0.08 14.84
N ALA A 119 2.80 -0.86 13.95
CA ALA A 119 3.01 -2.28 14.26
C ALA A 119 4.50 -2.66 14.41
N ALA A 120 5.41 -1.78 14.05
CA ALA A 120 6.84 -2.06 14.05
C ALA A 120 7.39 -2.51 15.43
N PRO A 121 7.06 -1.85 16.55
CA PRO A 121 7.53 -2.29 17.85
C PRO A 121 7.07 -3.70 18.24
N PHE A 122 5.84 -4.04 17.92
CA PHE A 122 5.29 -5.36 18.17
C PHE A 122 6.01 -6.43 17.32
N ALA A 123 6.16 -6.16 16.02
CA ALA A 123 6.84 -7.06 15.10
C ALA A 123 8.31 -7.29 15.50
N SER A 124 9.01 -6.23 15.90
CA SER A 124 10.39 -6.31 16.39
C SER A 124 10.49 -7.13 17.66
N ALA A 125 9.58 -6.94 18.60
CA ALA A 125 9.53 -7.70 19.84
C ALA A 125 9.29 -9.20 19.57
N ALA A 126 8.41 -9.52 18.64
CA ALA A 126 8.15 -10.90 18.23
C ALA A 126 9.41 -11.56 17.67
N ARG A 127 10.13 -10.88 16.78
CA ARG A 127 11.40 -11.38 16.22
C ARG A 127 12.47 -11.59 17.29
N ARG A 128 12.62 -10.63 18.20
CA ARG A 128 13.59 -10.75 19.31
C ARG A 128 13.25 -11.89 20.26
N SER A 129 11.99 -12.28 20.33
CA SER A 129 11.53 -13.42 21.13
C SER A 129 11.67 -14.76 20.42
N GLY A 130 12.26 -14.78 19.22
CA GLY A 130 12.43 -16.00 18.43
C GLY A 130 11.21 -16.35 17.56
N GLY A 131 10.22 -15.47 17.48
CA GLY A 131 9.04 -15.65 16.65
C GLY A 131 9.35 -15.58 15.17
N GLN A 132 8.63 -16.36 14.37
CA GLN A 132 8.73 -16.39 12.92
C GLN A 132 7.34 -16.19 12.31
N LEU A 133 7.26 -15.35 11.28
CA LEU A 133 6.03 -15.16 10.54
C LEU A 133 5.77 -16.39 9.68
N ILE A 134 4.67 -17.09 9.93
CA ILE A 134 4.26 -18.25 9.14
C ILE A 134 3.08 -17.97 8.22
N ALA A 135 2.32 -16.90 8.48
CA ALA A 135 1.21 -16.48 7.64
C ALA A 135 0.91 -15.00 7.86
N ASN A 136 0.50 -14.34 6.82
CA ASN A 136 -0.05 -12.99 6.88
C ASN A 136 -1.15 -12.86 5.82
N GLY A 137 -1.94 -11.81 5.92
CA GLY A 137 -2.97 -11.54 4.93
C GLY A 137 -3.93 -10.47 5.40
N ARG A 138 -4.80 -10.10 4.49
CA ARG A 138 -5.88 -9.16 4.76
C ARG A 138 -7.21 -9.91 4.66
N ILE A 139 -7.99 -9.88 5.72
CA ILE A 139 -9.28 -10.57 5.76
C ILE A 139 -10.35 -9.59 5.26
N PRO A 140 -11.11 -9.93 4.20
CA PRO A 140 -12.19 -9.08 3.72
C PRO A 140 -13.27 -8.90 4.79
N ILE A 141 -13.81 -7.69 4.88
CA ILE A 141 -14.87 -7.36 5.86
C ILE A 141 -16.08 -8.28 5.68
N GLN A 142 -16.43 -8.60 4.45
CA GLN A 142 -17.55 -9.49 4.14
C GLN A 142 -17.37 -10.89 4.75
N ALA A 143 -16.13 -11.39 4.77
CA ALA A 143 -15.84 -12.68 5.38
C ALA A 143 -16.03 -12.63 6.91
N ILE A 144 -15.66 -11.53 7.54
CA ILE A 144 -15.86 -11.31 8.99
C ILE A 144 -17.34 -11.25 9.31
N ILE A 145 -18.11 -10.49 8.55
CA ILE A 145 -19.57 -10.35 8.72
C ILE A 145 -20.24 -11.71 8.57
N ALA A 146 -19.89 -12.46 7.52
CA ALA A 146 -20.45 -13.78 7.28
C ALA A 146 -20.15 -14.76 8.42
N SER A 147 -18.95 -14.69 9.01
CA SER A 147 -18.56 -15.50 10.15
C SER A 147 -19.39 -15.16 11.40
N ILE A 148 -19.61 -13.89 11.67
CA ILE A 148 -20.43 -13.43 12.80
C ILE A 148 -21.87 -13.89 12.63
N GLU A 149 -22.46 -13.72 11.46
CA GLU A 149 -23.82 -14.15 11.13
C GLU A 149 -23.99 -15.67 11.27
N ALA A 150 -22.99 -16.44 10.86
CA ALA A 150 -23.00 -17.89 11.01
C ALA A 150 -23.00 -18.30 12.50
N ASP A 151 -22.20 -17.65 13.33
CA ASP A 151 -22.14 -17.89 14.77
C ASP A 151 -23.48 -17.53 15.44
N GLU A 152 -24.09 -16.42 15.07
CA GLU A 152 -25.42 -16.01 15.56
C GLU A 152 -26.49 -17.02 15.15
N ALA A 153 -26.44 -17.56 13.93
CA ALA A 153 -27.38 -18.57 13.46
C ALA A 153 -27.25 -19.87 14.24
N VAL A 154 -26.03 -20.30 14.56
CA VAL A 154 -25.77 -21.48 15.40
C VAL A 154 -26.29 -21.24 16.83
N ALA A 155 -26.03 -20.09 17.40
CA ALA A 155 -26.52 -19.73 18.75
C ALA A 155 -28.05 -19.68 18.80
N ALA A 156 -28.72 -19.21 17.75
CA ALA A 156 -30.18 -19.16 17.67
C ALA A 156 -30.80 -20.56 17.50
N ALA A 157 -30.08 -21.55 16.92
CA ALA A 157 -30.53 -22.91 16.72
C ALA A 157 -30.42 -23.80 17.97
N THR A 158 -29.67 -23.35 18.98
CA THR A 158 -29.53 -24.03 20.27
C THR A 158 -30.40 -23.35 21.35
#